data_cbd22d0c453f994103a579eb71639d54
#
_entry.id   cbd22d0c453f994103a579eb71639d54
#
_cell.length_a   1.000
_cell.length_b   1.000
_cell.length_c   1.000
_cell.angle_alpha   90.00
_cell.angle_beta   90.00
_cell.angle_gamma   90.00
#
_symmetry.space_group_name_H-M   'P 1'
#
loop_
_entity.id
_entity.type
_entity.pdbx_description
1 polymer ?
#
loop_
_entity_poly.entity_id
_entity_poly.type
_entity_poly.pdbx_seq_one_letter_code
_entity_poly.pdbx_strand_id
1 'polypeptide(L)'
;MKNLYLASKNKGKIEEYKKLLAGVNCKLLLQPESLEVEEDGLTFRDNAIKKASEVSRKTNNFSIADDSGICIEALGGKPGIYSSRYAENDQKRIERVLRELDGVQNRSAFFIANICVCSPNGEIIIESEAKCHGNIILNPRGKSGFGYDPIFEESSTRLTFAEMNNDIKDSCSHRGKALKKIIPDLIEIFS
;
A
#
# COMPACT_ATOMS: atom_id res chain seq x y z
N MET A 1 -25.07 10.20 0.09
CA MET A 1 -23.65 9.84 0.27
C MET A 1 -23.36 8.63 -0.61
N LYS A 2 -22.40 8.72 -1.53
CA LYS A 2 -22.04 7.63 -2.45
C LYS A 2 -21.15 6.60 -1.69
N ASN A 3 -21.23 5.34 -2.09
CA ASN A 3 -20.37 4.28 -1.54
C ASN A 3 -19.03 4.25 -2.29
N LEU A 4 -17.95 4.06 -1.54
CA LEU A 4 -16.61 3.75 -2.06
C LEU A 4 -16.13 2.44 -1.43
N TYR A 5 -15.92 1.40 -2.24
CA TYR A 5 -15.43 0.12 -1.78
C TYR A 5 -13.90 0.08 -1.79
N LEU A 6 -13.30 -0.24 -0.65
CA LEU A 6 -11.88 -0.52 -0.56
C LEU A 6 -11.62 -1.99 -0.93
N ALA A 7 -10.92 -2.20 -2.03
CA ALA A 7 -10.54 -3.52 -2.53
C ALA A 7 -9.29 -4.05 -1.81
N SER A 8 -9.46 -4.38 -0.53
CA SER A 8 -8.38 -4.92 0.31
C SER A 8 -8.93 -5.75 1.45
N LYS A 9 -8.24 -6.86 1.77
CA LYS A 9 -8.45 -7.65 3.01
C LYS A 9 -7.34 -7.40 4.04
N ASN A 10 -6.33 -6.59 3.72
CA ASN A 10 -5.21 -6.27 4.62
C ASN A 10 -5.66 -5.26 5.69
N LYS A 11 -5.69 -5.71 6.96
CA LYS A 11 -6.13 -4.89 8.09
C LYS A 11 -5.32 -3.60 8.27
N GLY A 12 -4.01 -3.65 8.07
CA GLY A 12 -3.14 -2.48 8.17
C GLY A 12 -3.49 -1.43 7.10
N LYS A 13 -3.66 -1.85 5.86
CA LYS A 13 -4.11 -0.95 4.77
C LYS A 13 -5.49 -0.36 5.06
N ILE A 14 -6.43 -1.18 5.55
CA ILE A 14 -7.79 -0.75 5.87
C ILE A 14 -7.78 0.40 6.89
N GLU A 15 -6.99 0.29 7.95
CA GLU A 15 -6.90 1.34 8.98
C GLU A 15 -6.25 2.63 8.43
N GLU A 16 -5.20 2.51 7.61
CA GLU A 16 -4.60 3.68 6.95
C GLU A 16 -5.61 4.37 6.00
N TYR A 17 -6.37 3.61 5.20
CA TYR A 17 -7.38 4.17 4.28
C TYR A 17 -8.53 4.86 5.01
N LYS A 18 -9.05 4.28 6.10
CA LYS A 18 -10.09 4.90 6.92
C LYS A 18 -9.69 6.30 7.41
N LYS A 19 -8.43 6.43 7.83
CA LYS A 19 -7.90 7.69 8.32
C LYS A 19 -7.66 8.69 7.18
N LEU A 20 -6.96 8.27 6.14
CA LEU A 20 -6.57 9.14 5.03
C LEU A 20 -7.76 9.65 4.21
N LEU A 21 -8.86 8.89 4.14
CA LEU A 21 -10.08 9.26 3.42
C LEU A 21 -11.15 9.92 4.31
N ALA A 22 -10.86 10.19 5.58
CA ALA A 22 -11.86 10.77 6.51
C ALA A 22 -12.44 12.12 6.07
N GLY A 23 -11.71 12.88 5.23
CA GLY A 23 -12.17 14.16 4.66
C GLY A 23 -12.98 14.04 3.37
N VAL A 24 -13.14 12.83 2.82
CA VAL A 24 -13.92 12.58 1.59
C VAL A 24 -15.37 12.23 1.97
N ASN A 25 -16.35 12.92 1.36
CA ASN A 25 -17.78 12.72 1.66
C ASN A 25 -18.31 11.42 1.02
N CYS A 26 -17.73 10.28 1.40
CA CYS A 26 -18.15 8.96 0.95
C CYS A 26 -18.39 8.00 2.12
N LYS A 27 -19.20 6.98 1.87
CA LYS A 27 -19.31 5.84 2.77
C LYS A 27 -18.26 4.80 2.38
N LEU A 28 -17.15 4.75 3.11
CA LEU A 28 -16.10 3.75 2.89
C LEU A 28 -16.59 2.37 3.36
N LEU A 29 -16.64 1.42 2.43
CA LEU A 29 -17.04 0.03 2.66
C LEU A 29 -15.87 -0.90 2.30
N LEU A 30 -15.84 -2.09 2.88
CA LEU A 30 -14.87 -3.11 2.50
C LEU A 30 -15.42 -3.96 1.36
N GLN A 31 -14.53 -4.50 0.52
CA GLN A 31 -14.93 -5.47 -0.49
C GLN A 31 -15.70 -6.65 0.14
N PRO A 32 -16.64 -7.27 -0.58
CA PRO A 32 -17.34 -8.45 -0.09
C PRO A 32 -16.36 -9.57 0.30
N GLU A 33 -16.58 -10.24 1.44
CA GLU A 33 -15.70 -11.32 1.93
C GLU A 33 -15.58 -12.46 0.93
N SER A 34 -16.66 -12.76 0.21
CA SER A 34 -16.72 -13.81 -0.81
C SER A 34 -15.96 -13.46 -2.10
N LEU A 35 -15.53 -12.20 -2.26
CA LEU A 35 -14.79 -11.78 -3.45
C LEU A 35 -13.29 -11.91 -3.22
N GLU A 36 -12.68 -12.81 -3.98
CA GLU A 36 -11.22 -12.94 -4.09
C GLU A 36 -10.80 -12.48 -5.47
N VAL A 37 -9.92 -11.48 -5.50
CA VAL A 37 -9.31 -11.01 -6.73
C VAL A 37 -7.90 -11.56 -6.78
N GLU A 38 -7.62 -12.31 -7.82
CA GLU A 38 -6.29 -12.89 -8.05
C GLU A 38 -5.29 -11.80 -8.47
N GLU A 39 -4.19 -11.66 -7.72
CA GLU A 39 -3.11 -10.72 -8.01
C GLU A 39 -2.05 -11.40 -8.89
N ASP A 40 -2.37 -11.60 -10.15
CA ASP A 40 -1.52 -12.23 -11.18
C ASP A 40 -0.88 -11.22 -12.16
N GLY A 41 -1.08 -9.94 -11.93
CA GLY A 41 -0.48 -8.85 -12.70
C GLY A 41 1.04 -8.83 -12.59
N LEU A 42 1.69 -8.33 -13.62
CA LEU A 42 3.16 -8.23 -13.68
C LEU A 42 3.71 -6.98 -12.98
N THR A 43 2.84 -6.03 -12.68
CA THR A 43 3.19 -4.77 -12.00
C THR A 43 2.21 -4.47 -10.85
N PHE A 44 2.63 -3.61 -9.93
CA PHE A 44 1.74 -3.08 -8.89
C PHE A 44 0.52 -2.37 -9.50
N ARG A 45 0.72 -1.64 -10.60
CA ARG A 45 -0.35 -0.96 -11.33
C ARG A 45 -1.40 -1.95 -11.84
N ASP A 46 -0.97 -3.03 -12.49
CA ASP A 46 -1.89 -4.05 -13.05
C ASP A 46 -2.74 -4.68 -11.94
N ASN A 47 -2.12 -5.03 -10.82
CA ASN A 47 -2.83 -5.59 -9.68
C ASN A 47 -3.81 -4.60 -9.04
N ALA A 48 -3.44 -3.32 -8.91
CA ALA A 48 -4.33 -2.28 -8.39
C ALA A 48 -5.55 -2.10 -9.29
N ILE A 49 -5.35 -2.01 -10.62
CA ILE A 49 -6.42 -1.90 -11.62
C ILE A 49 -7.34 -3.11 -11.53
N LYS A 50 -6.79 -4.32 -11.56
CA LYS A 50 -7.57 -5.56 -11.49
C LYS A 50 -8.46 -5.59 -10.25
N LYS A 51 -7.88 -5.32 -9.08
CA LYS A 51 -8.65 -5.27 -7.81
C LYS A 51 -9.77 -4.23 -7.84
N ALA A 52 -9.46 -2.99 -8.22
CA ALA A 52 -10.46 -1.93 -8.28
C ALA A 52 -11.58 -2.25 -9.27
N SER A 53 -11.24 -2.65 -10.48
CA SER A 53 -12.19 -2.96 -11.55
C SER A 53 -13.12 -4.13 -11.19
N GLU A 54 -12.60 -5.22 -10.63
CA GLU A 54 -13.42 -6.37 -10.24
C GLU A 54 -14.37 -6.04 -9.08
N VAL A 55 -13.87 -5.32 -8.05
CA VAL A 55 -14.72 -4.92 -6.91
C VAL A 55 -15.79 -3.94 -7.35
N SER A 56 -15.49 -2.97 -8.20
CA SER A 56 -16.47 -2.00 -8.67
C SER A 56 -17.59 -2.67 -9.49
N ARG A 57 -17.25 -3.54 -10.44
CA ARG A 57 -18.25 -4.28 -11.24
C ARG A 57 -19.11 -5.19 -10.37
N LYS A 58 -18.50 -5.89 -9.41
CA LYS A 58 -19.21 -6.82 -8.52
C LYS A 58 -20.19 -6.10 -7.60
N THR A 59 -19.82 -4.91 -7.12
CA THR A 59 -20.64 -4.13 -6.19
C THR A 59 -21.54 -3.12 -6.86
N ASN A 60 -21.34 -2.83 -8.15
CA ASN A 60 -21.96 -1.75 -8.90
C ASN A 60 -21.80 -0.38 -8.19
N ASN A 61 -20.62 -0.15 -7.59
CA ASN A 61 -20.27 1.07 -6.87
C ASN A 61 -18.83 1.49 -7.22
N PHE A 62 -18.45 2.71 -6.82
CA PHE A 62 -17.07 3.14 -6.88
C PHE A 62 -16.19 2.23 -6.03
N SER A 63 -14.99 1.96 -6.50
CA SER A 63 -13.98 1.22 -5.77
C SER A 63 -12.63 1.89 -5.81
N ILE A 64 -11.85 1.68 -4.77
CA ILE A 64 -10.45 2.07 -4.66
C ILE A 64 -9.62 0.87 -4.26
N ALA A 65 -8.52 0.65 -4.96
CA ALA A 65 -7.54 -0.37 -4.62
C ALA A 65 -6.14 0.21 -4.58
N ASP A 66 -5.27 -0.36 -3.73
CA ASP A 66 -3.84 -0.21 -3.90
C ASP A 66 -3.17 -1.58 -4.05
N ASP A 67 -2.15 -1.62 -4.88
CA ASP A 67 -1.12 -2.62 -4.77
C ASP A 67 0.20 -1.94 -4.41
N SER A 68 0.91 -2.52 -3.44
CA SER A 68 2.08 -1.88 -2.84
C SER A 68 3.04 -2.90 -2.28
N GLY A 69 4.31 -2.55 -2.27
CA GLY A 69 5.33 -3.41 -1.73
C GLY A 69 6.65 -2.69 -1.55
N ILE A 70 7.64 -3.42 -1.04
CA ILE A 70 9.00 -2.96 -0.87
C ILE A 70 9.87 -3.50 -1.98
N CYS A 71 10.70 -2.63 -2.54
CA CYS A 71 11.72 -2.97 -3.54
C CYS A 71 13.10 -2.68 -2.95
N ILE A 72 13.98 -3.68 -2.93
CA ILE A 72 15.32 -3.58 -2.34
C ILE A 72 16.34 -3.70 -3.47
N GLU A 73 17.18 -2.67 -3.64
CA GLU A 73 18.09 -2.57 -4.78
C GLU A 73 19.04 -3.76 -4.88
N ALA A 74 19.70 -4.12 -3.79
CA ALA A 74 20.65 -5.23 -3.75
C ALA A 74 20.02 -6.60 -4.02
N LEU A 75 18.69 -6.72 -3.92
CA LEU A 75 17.94 -7.93 -4.24
C LEU A 75 17.29 -7.87 -5.63
N GLY A 76 17.74 -6.95 -6.50
CA GLY A 76 17.19 -6.77 -7.84
C GLY A 76 15.72 -6.35 -7.83
N GLY A 77 15.30 -5.56 -6.83
CA GLY A 77 13.93 -5.09 -6.65
C GLY A 77 13.01 -6.05 -5.89
N LYS A 78 13.51 -7.23 -5.47
CA LYS A 78 12.71 -8.14 -4.62
C LYS A 78 12.53 -7.56 -3.23
N PRO A 79 11.45 -7.91 -2.51
CA PRO A 79 10.33 -8.79 -2.92
C PRO A 79 9.38 -8.20 -3.98
N GLY A 80 9.30 -6.87 -4.17
CA GLY A 80 8.47 -6.24 -5.20
C GLY A 80 6.99 -6.61 -5.05
N ILE A 81 6.31 -6.99 -6.13
CA ILE A 81 4.90 -7.42 -6.15
C ILE A 81 4.62 -8.65 -5.27
N TYR A 82 5.65 -9.36 -4.86
CA TYR A 82 5.54 -10.53 -3.96
C TYR A 82 5.70 -10.16 -2.48
N SER A 83 5.71 -8.86 -2.12
CA SER A 83 5.96 -8.40 -0.75
C SER A 83 5.08 -9.09 0.30
N SER A 84 3.78 -9.24 0.03
CA SER A 84 2.84 -9.90 0.95
C SER A 84 2.98 -11.43 0.99
N ARG A 85 3.59 -12.03 -0.02
CA ARG A 85 3.74 -13.48 -0.21
C ARG A 85 5.19 -13.96 -0.05
N TYR A 86 6.10 -13.08 0.39
CA TYR A 86 7.53 -13.39 0.46
C TYR A 86 7.87 -14.42 1.54
N ALA A 87 7.04 -14.52 2.58
CA ALA A 87 7.01 -15.60 3.56
C ALA A 87 5.62 -15.66 4.23
N GLU A 88 5.43 -16.63 5.11
CA GLU A 88 4.15 -16.99 5.73
C GLU A 88 3.53 -15.85 6.56
N ASN A 89 4.35 -15.06 7.25
CA ASN A 89 3.92 -13.95 8.10
C ASN A 89 4.95 -12.83 8.13
N ASP A 90 4.63 -11.70 8.74
CA ASP A 90 5.47 -10.50 8.75
C ASP A 90 6.84 -10.76 9.40
N GLN A 91 6.87 -11.50 10.52
CA GLN A 91 8.12 -11.86 11.17
C GLN A 91 9.04 -12.66 10.25
N LYS A 92 8.50 -13.67 9.58
CA LYS A 92 9.26 -14.50 8.62
C LYS A 92 9.71 -13.73 7.37
N ARG A 93 8.92 -12.74 6.93
CA ARG A 93 9.29 -11.84 5.84
C ARG A 93 10.49 -10.98 6.21
N ILE A 94 10.47 -10.39 7.43
CA ILE A 94 11.58 -9.61 7.98
C ILE A 94 12.84 -10.47 8.10
N GLU A 95 12.75 -11.64 8.73
CA GLU A 95 13.88 -12.57 8.91
C GLU A 95 14.50 -12.97 7.56
N ARG A 96 13.66 -13.23 6.56
CA ARG A 96 14.11 -13.56 5.21
C ARG A 96 14.88 -12.43 4.56
N VAL A 97 14.34 -11.21 4.58
CA VAL A 97 15.02 -10.03 4.01
C VAL A 97 16.35 -9.77 4.71
N LEU A 98 16.39 -9.82 6.04
CA LEU A 98 17.62 -9.58 6.79
C LEU A 98 18.69 -10.64 6.48
N ARG A 99 18.30 -11.90 6.36
CA ARG A 99 19.19 -13.00 5.98
C ARG A 99 19.71 -12.85 4.54
N GLU A 100 18.86 -12.48 3.58
CA GLU A 100 19.25 -12.25 2.19
C GLU A 100 20.18 -11.03 2.03
N LEU A 101 20.15 -10.09 2.97
CA LEU A 101 21.02 -8.92 3.02
C LEU A 101 22.22 -9.09 3.99
N ASP A 102 22.49 -10.30 4.45
CA ASP A 102 23.66 -10.53 5.32
C ASP A 102 24.96 -10.27 4.55
N GLY A 103 25.86 -9.48 5.15
CA GLY A 103 27.10 -9.02 4.50
C GLY A 103 26.93 -8.01 3.35
N VAL A 104 25.70 -7.63 2.99
CA VAL A 104 25.42 -6.69 1.88
C VAL A 104 25.50 -5.24 2.38
N GLN A 105 26.36 -4.44 1.73
CA GLN A 105 26.56 -3.02 2.08
C GLN A 105 25.45 -2.12 1.54
N ASN A 106 25.02 -2.35 0.29
CA ASN A 106 23.91 -1.58 -0.28
C ASN A 106 22.58 -2.07 0.30
N ARG A 107 21.98 -1.25 1.13
CA ARG A 107 20.71 -1.55 1.78
C ARG A 107 19.58 -0.64 1.32
N SER A 108 19.82 0.11 0.22
CA SER A 108 18.84 1.02 -0.37
C SER A 108 17.56 0.29 -0.75
N ALA A 109 16.44 0.86 -0.37
CA ALA A 109 15.12 0.32 -0.66
C ALA A 109 14.11 1.44 -0.85
N PHE A 110 12.98 1.12 -1.46
CA PHE A 110 11.83 2.00 -1.46
C PHE A 110 10.55 1.19 -1.34
N PHE A 111 9.58 1.76 -0.65
CA PHE A 111 8.19 1.35 -0.78
C PHE A 111 7.54 2.06 -1.96
N ILE A 112 6.67 1.36 -2.66
CA ILE A 112 5.85 1.90 -3.74
C ILE A 112 4.38 1.54 -3.50
N ALA A 113 3.48 2.46 -3.83
CA ALA A 113 2.05 2.20 -3.93
C ALA A 113 1.54 2.67 -5.29
N ASN A 114 0.79 1.81 -5.95
CA ASN A 114 -0.06 2.14 -7.10
C ASN A 114 -1.51 2.10 -6.65
N ILE A 115 -2.22 3.21 -6.82
CA ILE A 115 -3.64 3.34 -6.47
C ILE A 115 -4.44 3.48 -7.74
N CYS A 116 -5.55 2.76 -7.79
CA CYS A 116 -6.54 2.86 -8.85
C CYS A 116 -7.92 3.07 -8.26
N VAL A 117 -8.68 4.02 -8.82
CA VAL A 117 -10.10 4.22 -8.52
C VAL A 117 -10.90 3.90 -9.77
N CYS A 118 -11.93 3.08 -9.61
CA CYS A 118 -12.84 2.71 -10.68
C CYS A 118 -14.28 3.21 -10.41
N SER A 119 -14.95 3.62 -11.49
CA SER A 119 -16.38 3.89 -11.53
C SER A 119 -17.20 2.60 -11.38
N PRO A 120 -18.53 2.68 -11.12
CA PRO A 120 -19.37 1.49 -10.93
C PRO A 120 -19.35 0.47 -12.07
N ASN A 121 -19.09 0.90 -13.31
CA ASN A 121 -18.96 0.02 -14.47
C ASN A 121 -17.57 -0.59 -14.67
N GLY A 122 -16.62 -0.31 -13.76
CA GLY A 122 -15.27 -0.85 -13.79
C GLY A 122 -14.27 -0.06 -14.64
N GLU A 123 -14.63 1.14 -15.09
CA GLU A 123 -13.70 2.03 -15.81
C GLU A 123 -12.77 2.73 -14.82
N ILE A 124 -11.50 2.83 -15.19
CA ILE A 124 -10.51 3.58 -14.42
C ILE A 124 -10.81 5.07 -14.53
N ILE A 125 -10.96 5.74 -13.39
CA ILE A 125 -11.20 7.19 -13.33
C ILE A 125 -10.06 7.96 -12.70
N ILE A 126 -9.29 7.34 -11.80
CA ILE A 126 -8.11 7.95 -11.18
C ILE A 126 -7.03 6.88 -11.03
N GLU A 127 -5.79 7.27 -11.30
CA GLU A 127 -4.60 6.49 -10.97
C GLU A 127 -3.58 7.37 -10.25
N SER A 128 -2.84 6.77 -9.32
CA SER A 128 -1.74 7.46 -8.63
C SER A 128 -0.65 6.49 -8.25
N GLU A 129 0.58 6.94 -8.38
CA GLU A 129 1.77 6.24 -7.89
C GLU A 129 2.57 7.17 -6.98
N ALA A 130 3.13 6.61 -5.91
CA ALA A 130 4.16 7.28 -5.14
C ALA A 130 5.15 6.30 -4.53
N LYS A 131 6.36 6.79 -4.32
CA LYS A 131 7.46 6.07 -3.67
C LYS A 131 7.88 6.75 -2.38
N CYS A 132 8.36 5.96 -1.45
CA CYS A 132 9.03 6.41 -0.24
C CYS A 132 10.39 5.73 -0.18
N HIS A 133 11.47 6.50 -0.28
CA HIS A 133 12.83 5.99 -0.28
C HIS A 133 13.36 5.83 1.15
N GLY A 134 14.20 4.84 1.35
CA GLY A 134 14.78 4.51 2.64
C GLY A 134 15.84 3.43 2.54
N ASN A 135 16.17 2.85 3.68
CA ASN A 135 17.14 1.76 3.78
C ASN A 135 16.61 0.64 4.67
N ILE A 136 17.03 -0.58 4.40
CA ILE A 136 16.81 -1.71 5.29
C ILE A 136 17.86 -1.67 6.40
N ILE A 137 17.44 -1.51 7.64
CA ILE A 137 18.32 -1.53 8.80
C ILE A 137 18.68 -2.95 9.22
N LEU A 138 19.74 -3.10 10.02
CA LEU A 138 20.23 -4.41 10.45
C LEU A 138 19.34 -5.08 11.50
N ASN A 139 18.80 -4.29 12.42
CA ASN A 139 17.97 -4.78 13.51
C ASN A 139 16.63 -4.06 13.52
N PRO A 140 15.52 -4.76 13.67
CA PRO A 140 14.19 -4.15 13.73
C PRO A 140 14.08 -3.10 14.85
N ARG A 141 13.44 -1.96 14.57
CA ARG A 141 13.12 -0.90 15.55
C ARG A 141 11.64 -0.54 15.45
N GLY A 142 11.05 -0.16 16.59
CA GLY A 142 9.63 0.19 16.69
C GLY A 142 8.72 -1.03 16.84
N LYS A 143 7.44 -0.77 17.12
CA LYS A 143 6.43 -1.81 17.37
C LYS A 143 5.10 -1.55 16.65
N SER A 144 5.00 -0.41 15.98
CA SER A 144 3.78 0.00 15.25
C SER A 144 3.80 -0.53 13.82
N GLY A 145 2.66 -0.42 13.13
CA GLY A 145 2.55 -0.74 11.71
C GLY A 145 2.43 -2.23 11.42
N PHE A 146 2.87 -2.64 10.23
CA PHE A 146 2.75 -4.01 9.72
C PHE A 146 3.83 -4.29 8.65
N GLY A 147 3.95 -5.55 8.26
CA GLY A 147 4.87 -5.96 7.19
C GLY A 147 6.32 -5.66 7.51
N TYR A 148 6.97 -4.89 6.66
CA TYR A 148 8.39 -4.56 6.75
C TYR A 148 8.67 -3.26 7.54
N ASP A 149 7.65 -2.64 8.13
CA ASP A 149 7.77 -1.35 8.83
C ASP A 149 8.90 -1.32 9.87
N PRO A 150 9.16 -2.38 10.65
CA PRO A 150 10.24 -2.38 11.65
C PRO A 150 11.66 -2.34 11.09
N ILE A 151 11.87 -2.70 9.83
CA ILE A 151 13.20 -2.74 9.20
C ILE A 151 13.40 -1.70 8.12
N PHE A 152 12.40 -0.91 7.78
CA PHE A 152 12.50 0.14 6.76
C PHE A 152 12.65 1.51 7.42
N GLU A 153 13.87 2.07 7.37
CA GLU A 153 14.20 3.42 7.84
C GLU A 153 13.98 4.41 6.69
N GLU A 154 13.07 5.37 6.87
CA GLU A 154 12.77 6.41 5.89
C GLU A 154 13.92 7.43 5.83
N SER A 155 14.30 7.86 4.60
CA SER A 155 15.53 8.61 4.35
C SER A 155 15.60 9.97 5.02
N SER A 156 14.49 10.70 5.13
CA SER A 156 14.49 12.09 5.65
C SER A 156 14.34 12.15 7.16
N THR A 157 13.48 11.31 7.72
CA THR A 157 13.20 11.30 9.16
C THR A 157 14.18 10.46 9.96
N ARG A 158 14.85 9.50 9.32
CA ARG A 158 15.72 8.51 9.96
C ARG A 158 15.01 7.63 10.99
N LEU A 159 13.68 7.59 10.92
CA LEU A 159 12.83 6.69 11.70
C LEU A 159 12.40 5.50 10.84
N THR A 160 12.23 4.35 11.47
CA THR A 160 11.50 3.27 10.81
C THR A 160 10.01 3.58 10.77
N PHE A 161 9.28 3.03 9.81
CA PHE A 161 7.83 3.20 9.78
C PHE A 161 7.17 2.70 11.07
N ALA A 162 7.78 1.72 11.76
CA ALA A 162 7.28 1.21 13.03
C ALA A 162 7.60 2.09 14.25
N GLU A 163 8.50 3.06 14.12
CA GLU A 163 8.79 4.09 15.14
C GLU A 163 7.92 5.33 14.95
N MET A 164 7.32 5.52 13.77
CA MET A 164 6.49 6.68 13.45
C MET A 164 5.12 6.59 14.13
N ASN A 165 4.60 7.74 14.57
CA ASN A 165 3.16 7.87 14.77
C ASN A 165 2.46 7.92 13.39
N ASN A 166 1.12 7.77 13.42
CA ASN A 166 0.35 7.72 12.18
C ASN A 166 0.48 9.00 11.34
N ASP A 167 0.52 10.18 11.97
CA ASP A 167 0.55 11.46 11.25
C ASP A 167 1.87 11.64 10.49
N ILE A 168 2.99 11.27 11.10
CA ILE A 168 4.29 11.27 10.45
C ILE A 168 4.30 10.26 9.29
N LYS A 169 3.86 9.02 9.54
CA LYS A 169 3.81 7.98 8.51
C LYS A 169 2.90 8.38 7.34
N ASP A 170 1.72 8.92 7.60
CA ASP A 170 0.77 9.39 6.60
C ASP A 170 1.34 10.52 5.73
N SER A 171 2.21 11.36 6.29
CA SER A 171 2.83 12.46 5.55
C SER A 171 3.96 12.02 4.61
N CYS A 172 4.73 10.99 4.96
CA CYS A 172 5.95 10.60 4.25
C CYS A 172 5.86 9.25 3.54
N SER A 173 4.91 8.37 3.90
CA SER A 173 4.82 7.04 3.30
C SER A 173 4.39 7.07 1.84
N HIS A 174 4.69 5.98 1.13
CA HIS A 174 4.26 5.75 -0.24
C HIS A 174 2.73 5.88 -0.41
N ARG A 175 1.95 5.24 0.49
CA ARG A 175 0.47 5.29 0.46
C ARG A 175 -0.07 6.67 0.77
N GLY A 176 0.44 7.31 1.83
CA GLY A 176 0.04 8.66 2.18
C GLY A 176 0.31 9.66 1.05
N LYS A 177 1.50 9.60 0.44
CA LYS A 177 1.85 10.43 -0.72
C LYS A 177 0.96 10.15 -1.94
N ALA A 178 0.68 8.87 -2.24
CA ALA A 178 -0.17 8.51 -3.38
C ALA A 178 -1.62 8.98 -3.18
N LEU A 179 -2.20 8.76 -2.00
CA LEU A 179 -3.55 9.21 -1.67
C LEU A 179 -3.67 10.73 -1.68
N LYS A 180 -2.69 11.44 -1.10
CA LYS A 180 -2.70 12.91 -1.08
C LYS A 180 -2.83 13.52 -2.47
N LYS A 181 -2.29 12.89 -3.50
CA LYS A 181 -2.40 13.36 -4.90
C LYS A 181 -3.82 13.31 -5.43
N ILE A 182 -4.62 12.34 -5.00
CA ILE A 182 -5.96 12.06 -5.56
C ILE A 182 -7.12 12.52 -4.67
N ILE A 183 -6.84 12.96 -3.43
CA ILE A 183 -7.89 13.47 -2.53
C ILE A 183 -8.71 14.60 -3.15
N PRO A 184 -8.14 15.61 -3.84
CA PRO A 184 -8.92 16.65 -4.51
C PRO A 184 -9.93 16.09 -5.50
N ASP A 185 -9.52 15.15 -6.36
CA ASP A 185 -10.38 14.52 -7.36
C ASP A 185 -11.46 13.66 -6.69
N LEU A 186 -11.11 12.96 -5.61
CA LEU A 186 -12.10 12.21 -4.82
C LEU A 186 -13.14 13.12 -4.18
N ILE A 187 -12.73 14.26 -3.64
CA ILE A 187 -13.68 15.25 -3.08
C ILE A 187 -14.64 15.72 -4.16
N GLU A 188 -14.18 16.00 -5.36
CA GLU A 188 -15.03 16.42 -6.50
C GLU A 188 -16.02 15.31 -6.88
N ILE A 189 -15.58 14.06 -7.01
CA ILE A 189 -16.45 12.93 -7.38
C ILE A 189 -17.51 12.64 -6.32
N PHE A 190 -17.17 12.83 -5.04
CA PHE A 190 -18.05 12.50 -3.91
C PHE A 190 -18.76 13.72 -3.28
N SER A 191 -18.62 14.89 -3.90
CA SER A 191 -19.40 16.09 -3.52
C SER A 191 -20.91 15.92 -3.72
#